data_896b6b38e8d47786becd4c209b464b7d
#
_entry.id   896b6b38e8d47786becd4c209b464b7d
#
_cell.length_a   1.000
_cell.length_b   1.000
_cell.length_c   1.000
_cell.angle_alpha   90.00
_cell.angle_beta   90.00
_cell.angle_gamma   90.00
#
_symmetry.space_group_name_H-M   'P 1'
#
loop_
_entity.id
_entity.type
_entity.pdbx_description
1 polymer ?
#
loop_
_entity_poly.entity_id
_entity_poly.type
_entity_poly.pdbx_seq_one_letter_code
_entity_poly.pdbx_strand_id
1 'polypeptide(L)'
;MLFRSERDERPSFWVVLHESLIRKPLLPSVEMAVQLDHIGQVINCNQGVLQILPETAVAHPFMMGMSRTMTFPDAPPVVYTEGLHSGQLIDYPALVKDYRRSYDLLRAAALPPDASLTMIEQAAEDYRNGKHRA
;
A
#
# COMPACT_ATOMS: atom_id res chain seq x y z
N MET A 1 9.74 3.43 13.09
CA MET A 1 11.06 2.97 13.49
C MET A 1 11.18 1.47 13.21
N LEU A 2 12.26 1.09 12.59
CA LEU A 2 12.49 -0.29 12.21
C LEU A 2 13.37 -0.95 13.24
N PHE A 3 12.91 -2.03 13.84
CA PHE A 3 13.71 -2.83 14.75
C PHE A 3 14.35 -3.97 13.99
N ARG A 4 15.64 -4.13 14.16
CA ARG A 4 16.33 -5.33 13.74
C ARG A 4 16.65 -6.14 14.97
N SER A 5 16.19 -7.37 14.98
CA SER A 5 16.72 -8.34 15.92
C SER A 5 18.02 -8.91 15.36
N GLU A 6 18.77 -9.58 16.21
CA GLU A 6 20.01 -10.26 15.83
C GLU A 6 19.82 -11.32 14.74
N ARG A 7 18.58 -11.69 14.44
CA ARG A 7 18.23 -12.69 13.44
C ARG A 7 17.90 -12.07 12.07
N ASP A 8 18.28 -10.83 11.84
CA ASP A 8 17.94 -10.11 10.60
C ASP A 8 16.44 -10.14 10.31
N GLU A 9 15.64 -9.93 11.34
CA GLU A 9 14.20 -9.81 11.19
C GLU A 9 13.88 -8.46 10.56
N ARG A 10 13.91 -8.43 9.24
CA ARG A 10 13.43 -7.26 8.53
C ARG A 10 11.95 -7.09 8.80
N PRO A 11 11.47 -5.85 8.95
CA PRO A 11 10.05 -5.63 9.01
C PRO A 11 9.41 -6.17 7.73
N SER A 12 8.37 -6.95 7.90
CA SER A 12 7.52 -7.31 6.78
C SER A 12 6.49 -6.21 6.58
N PHE A 13 6.11 -5.96 5.32
CA PHE A 13 5.07 -4.99 5.07
C PHE A 13 4.04 -5.52 4.10
N TRP A 14 2.85 -5.07 4.32
CA TRP A 14 1.70 -5.37 3.50
C TRP A 14 1.08 -4.04 3.09
N VAL A 15 1.01 -3.80 1.80
CA VAL A 15 0.56 -2.51 1.24
C VAL A 15 -0.67 -2.72 0.41
N VAL A 16 -1.68 -1.89 0.62
CA VAL A 16 -2.84 -1.81 -0.27
C VAL A 16 -2.83 -0.43 -0.91
N LEU A 17 -2.77 -0.41 -2.24
CA LEU A 17 -2.81 0.81 -3.04
C LEU A 17 -4.10 0.86 -3.83
N HIS A 18 -4.71 2.03 -3.92
CA HIS A 18 -5.85 2.23 -4.80
C HIS A 18 -5.39 2.22 -6.27
N GLU A 19 -6.19 1.63 -7.13
CA GLU A 19 -5.87 1.51 -8.56
C GLU A 19 -5.57 2.86 -9.21
N SER A 20 -6.22 3.92 -8.77
CA SER A 20 -5.99 5.26 -9.31
C SER A 20 -4.54 5.72 -9.19
N LEU A 21 -3.79 5.22 -8.20
CA LEU A 21 -2.39 5.60 -8.03
C LEU A 21 -1.49 5.06 -9.13
N ILE A 22 -1.85 3.96 -9.75
CA ILE A 22 -1.08 3.39 -10.86
C ILE A 22 -1.62 3.81 -12.22
N ARG A 23 -2.86 4.30 -12.29
CA ARG A 23 -3.49 4.71 -13.54
C ARG A 23 -3.35 6.20 -13.83
N LYS A 24 -3.24 7.01 -12.78
CA LYS A 24 -3.16 8.47 -12.92
C LYS A 24 -1.72 8.88 -13.27
N PRO A 25 -1.51 9.57 -14.40
CA PRO A 25 -0.15 9.95 -14.83
C PRO A 25 0.34 11.16 -14.03
N LEU A 26 0.90 10.90 -12.84
CA LEU A 26 1.46 11.93 -11.97
C LEU A 26 2.86 12.37 -12.42
N LEU A 27 3.52 11.55 -13.22
CA LEU A 27 4.85 11.78 -13.78
C LEU A 27 4.81 11.55 -15.29
N PRO A 28 5.83 12.01 -16.03
CA PRO A 28 5.97 11.63 -17.44
C PRO A 28 5.99 10.10 -17.61
N SER A 29 5.52 9.62 -18.74
CA SER A 29 5.27 8.20 -18.99
C SER A 29 6.47 7.29 -18.65
N VAL A 30 7.67 7.67 -19.09
CA VAL A 30 8.87 6.86 -18.81
C VAL A 30 9.15 6.81 -17.30
N GLU A 31 9.00 7.92 -16.62
CA GLU A 31 9.23 7.99 -15.18
C GLU A 31 8.17 7.21 -14.41
N MET A 32 6.91 7.22 -14.86
CA MET A 32 5.86 6.39 -14.27
C MET A 32 6.21 4.91 -14.40
N ALA A 33 6.66 4.47 -15.57
CA ALA A 33 7.08 3.08 -15.78
C ALA A 33 8.21 2.68 -14.84
N VAL A 34 9.22 3.54 -14.70
CA VAL A 34 10.35 3.29 -13.80
C VAL A 34 9.87 3.19 -12.35
N GLN A 35 8.99 4.07 -11.93
CA GLN A 35 8.46 4.07 -10.57
C GLN A 35 7.64 2.82 -10.26
N LEU A 36 6.81 2.38 -11.18
CA LEU A 36 6.01 1.16 -11.00
C LEU A 36 6.89 -0.09 -10.96
N ASP A 37 7.90 -0.16 -11.83
CA ASP A 37 8.88 -1.25 -11.79
C ASP A 37 9.63 -1.27 -10.45
N HIS A 38 9.99 -0.10 -9.93
CA HIS A 38 10.66 0.02 -8.64
C HIS A 38 9.80 -0.51 -7.50
N ILE A 39 8.51 -0.19 -7.50
CA ILE A 39 7.58 -0.70 -6.50
C ILE A 39 7.57 -2.23 -6.51
N GLY A 40 7.47 -2.83 -7.69
CA GLY A 40 7.52 -4.28 -7.84
C GLY A 40 8.81 -4.89 -7.30
N GLN A 41 9.95 -4.27 -7.59
CA GLN A 41 11.25 -4.73 -7.11
C GLN A 41 11.36 -4.64 -5.59
N VAL A 42 10.92 -3.55 -4.99
CA VAL A 42 10.96 -3.36 -3.53
C VAL A 42 10.14 -4.44 -2.84
N ILE A 43 8.95 -4.73 -3.36
CA ILE A 43 8.08 -5.77 -2.81
C ILE A 43 8.75 -7.13 -2.89
N ASN A 44 9.28 -7.50 -4.05
CA ASN A 44 9.92 -8.80 -4.25
C ASN A 44 11.18 -8.98 -3.40
N CYS A 45 12.01 -7.93 -3.32
CA CYS A 45 13.29 -8.01 -2.59
C CYS A 45 13.09 -8.09 -1.07
N ASN A 46 11.98 -7.56 -0.56
CA ASN A 46 11.73 -7.48 0.88
C ASN A 46 10.62 -8.44 1.34
N GLN A 47 10.22 -9.38 0.49
CA GLN A 47 9.17 -10.34 0.79
C GLN A 47 7.88 -9.64 1.27
N GLY A 48 7.62 -8.47 0.73
CA GLY A 48 6.41 -7.71 1.03
C GLY A 48 5.22 -8.26 0.27
N VAL A 49 4.04 -7.83 0.67
CA VAL A 49 2.79 -8.13 -0.03
C VAL A 49 2.21 -6.82 -0.53
N LEU A 50 1.82 -6.82 -1.80
CA LEU A 50 1.16 -5.69 -2.42
C LEU A 50 -0.19 -6.15 -2.97
N GLN A 51 -1.23 -5.41 -2.62
CA GLN A 51 -2.54 -5.59 -3.20
C GLN A 51 -3.04 -4.27 -3.78
N ILE A 52 -3.74 -4.35 -4.90
CA ILE A 52 -4.38 -3.20 -5.52
C ILE A 52 -5.87 -3.25 -5.20
N LEU A 53 -6.39 -2.14 -4.67
CA LEU A 53 -7.81 -1.96 -4.51
C LEU A 53 -8.38 -1.44 -5.83
N PRO A 54 -9.21 -2.22 -6.53
CA PRO A 54 -9.70 -1.82 -7.84
C PRO A 54 -10.67 -0.63 -7.74
N GLU A 55 -10.75 0.14 -8.81
CA GLU A 55 -11.68 1.28 -8.91
C GLU A 55 -13.15 0.86 -8.77
N THR A 56 -13.43 -0.40 -9.01
CA THR A 56 -14.77 -0.97 -8.82
C THR A 56 -15.16 -1.10 -7.34
N ALA A 57 -14.21 -0.99 -6.42
CA ALA A 57 -14.52 -0.91 -5.00
C ALA A 57 -15.14 0.45 -4.68
N VAL A 58 -16.46 0.50 -4.56
CA VAL A 58 -17.23 1.75 -4.55
C VAL A 58 -17.04 2.55 -3.27
N ALA A 59 -16.89 1.88 -2.13
CA ALA A 59 -16.70 2.54 -0.85
C ALA A 59 -15.77 1.72 0.03
N HIS A 60 -14.90 2.40 0.77
CA HIS A 60 -14.00 1.76 1.72
C HIS A 60 -13.61 2.75 2.82
N PRO A 61 -13.15 2.25 3.99
CA PRO A 61 -12.89 3.13 5.14
C PRO A 61 -11.76 4.14 4.94
N PHE A 62 -10.88 3.93 3.97
CA PHE A 62 -9.71 4.79 3.75
C PHE A 62 -9.83 5.72 2.54
N MET A 63 -11.07 6.04 2.12
CA MET A 63 -11.28 6.95 0.99
C MET A 63 -10.68 8.33 1.20
N MET A 64 -10.57 8.78 2.44
CA MET A 64 -10.20 10.15 2.78
C MET A 64 -8.77 10.31 3.26
N GLY A 65 -7.95 9.29 3.18
CA GLY A 65 -6.59 9.43 3.65
C GLY A 65 -5.79 8.14 3.67
N MET A 66 -4.63 8.24 4.27
CA MET A 66 -3.67 7.15 4.40
C MET A 66 -3.63 6.68 5.85
N SER A 67 -3.46 5.38 6.02
CA SER A 67 -3.28 4.79 7.34
C SER A 67 -2.13 3.80 7.30
N ARG A 68 -1.38 3.75 8.38
CA ARG A 68 -0.31 2.78 8.57
C ARG A 68 -0.43 2.15 9.94
N THR A 69 -0.57 0.83 9.98
CA THR A 69 -0.54 0.08 11.24
C THR A 69 0.85 -0.51 11.44
N MET A 70 1.42 -0.28 12.61
CA MET A 70 2.74 -0.79 12.98
C MET A 70 2.58 -1.75 14.14
N THR A 71 3.08 -2.97 13.97
CA THR A 71 3.06 -4.00 15.00
C THR A 71 4.48 -4.32 15.45
N PHE A 72 4.64 -4.61 16.73
CA PHE A 72 5.94 -4.86 17.35
C PHE A 72 5.89 -6.15 18.14
N PRO A 73 7.00 -6.92 18.21
CA PRO A 73 7.00 -8.17 19.00
C PRO A 73 6.79 -7.95 20.49
N ASP A 74 7.25 -6.82 21.01
CA ASP A 74 7.33 -6.54 22.45
C ASP A 74 6.59 -5.26 22.88
N ALA A 75 5.76 -4.74 22.03
CA ALA A 75 4.99 -3.53 22.31
C ALA A 75 3.61 -3.58 21.65
N PRO A 76 2.62 -2.85 22.17
CA PRO A 76 1.31 -2.79 21.55
C PRO A 76 1.36 -2.15 20.16
N PRO A 77 0.46 -2.55 19.25
CA PRO A 77 0.40 -1.94 17.94
C PRO A 77 -0.06 -0.48 18.01
N VAL A 78 0.40 0.31 17.06
CA VAL A 78 0.01 1.70 16.90
C VAL A 78 -0.42 1.95 15.46
N VAL A 79 -1.24 2.99 15.26
CA VAL A 79 -1.69 3.41 13.94
C VAL A 79 -1.26 4.85 13.71
N TYR A 80 -0.72 5.11 12.53
CA TYR A 80 -0.46 6.47 12.08
C TYR A 80 -1.40 6.80 10.92
N THR A 81 -2.09 7.92 11.04
CA THR A 81 -2.94 8.44 9.97
C THR A 81 -2.43 9.79 9.51
N GLU A 82 -2.62 10.09 8.24
CA GLU A 82 -2.18 11.35 7.66
C GLU A 82 -3.34 12.00 6.91
N GLY A 83 -3.64 13.24 7.29
CA GLY A 83 -4.60 14.07 6.60
C GLY A 83 -3.92 15.13 5.76
N LEU A 84 -4.70 16.07 5.23
CA LEU A 84 -4.19 17.08 4.31
C LEU A 84 -3.12 17.97 4.95
N HIS A 85 -3.28 18.33 6.22
CA HIS A 85 -2.39 19.26 6.91
C HIS A 85 -1.85 18.72 8.23
N SER A 86 -2.11 17.47 8.59
CA SER A 86 -1.71 16.94 9.88
C SER A 86 -1.56 15.43 9.83
N GLY A 87 -0.70 14.91 10.73
CA GLY A 87 -0.60 13.51 11.02
C GLY A 87 -0.99 13.23 12.46
N GLN A 88 -1.44 12.01 12.74
CA GLN A 88 -1.85 11.61 14.09
C GLN A 88 -1.37 10.20 14.38
N LEU A 89 -0.70 10.04 15.52
CA LEU A 89 -0.35 8.72 16.05
C LEU A 89 -1.44 8.28 17.02
N ILE A 90 -1.97 7.10 16.79
CA ILE A 90 -3.07 6.53 17.58
C ILE A 90 -2.54 5.31 18.31
N ASP A 91 -2.61 5.32 19.63
CA ASP A 91 -2.19 4.21 20.47
C ASP A 91 -3.29 3.67 21.37
N TYR A 92 -4.46 4.30 21.38
CA TYR A 92 -5.59 3.86 22.18
C TYR A 92 -6.10 2.50 21.67
N PRO A 93 -6.09 1.43 22.50
CA PRO A 93 -6.30 0.06 22.02
C PRO A 93 -7.61 -0.17 21.26
N ALA A 94 -8.70 0.41 21.74
CA ALA A 94 -10.00 0.22 21.09
C ALA A 94 -10.02 0.83 19.69
N LEU A 95 -9.41 2.01 19.53
CA LEU A 95 -9.34 2.68 18.23
C LEU A 95 -8.38 1.98 17.28
N VAL A 96 -7.24 1.52 17.79
CA VAL A 96 -6.29 0.71 17.01
C VAL A 96 -6.97 -0.54 16.47
N LYS A 97 -7.79 -1.20 17.30
CA LYS A 97 -8.54 -2.37 16.88
C LYS A 97 -9.51 -2.05 15.73
N ASP A 98 -10.18 -0.91 15.80
CA ASP A 98 -11.09 -0.47 14.74
C ASP A 98 -10.33 -0.23 13.42
N TYR A 99 -9.18 0.42 13.46
CA TYR A 99 -8.34 0.62 12.27
C TYR A 99 -7.86 -0.70 11.68
N ARG A 100 -7.46 -1.64 12.53
CA ARG A 100 -7.02 -2.95 12.06
C ARG A 100 -8.15 -3.73 11.40
N ARG A 101 -9.35 -3.66 11.96
CA ARG A 101 -10.52 -4.27 11.35
C ARG A 101 -10.84 -3.65 9.99
N SER A 102 -10.80 -2.32 9.90
CA SER A 102 -11.02 -1.63 8.64
C SER A 102 -10.00 -2.03 7.59
N TYR A 103 -8.74 -2.19 7.99
CA TYR A 103 -7.68 -2.64 7.10
C TYR A 103 -7.92 -4.08 6.63
N ASP A 104 -8.37 -4.96 7.50
CA ASP A 104 -8.70 -6.33 7.14
C ASP A 104 -9.82 -6.38 6.10
N LEU A 105 -10.84 -5.55 6.26
CA LEU A 105 -11.93 -5.44 5.28
C LEU A 105 -11.43 -4.90 3.94
N LEU A 106 -10.51 -3.95 3.98
CA LEU A 106 -9.89 -3.40 2.78
C LEU A 106 -9.11 -4.46 2.02
N ARG A 107 -8.30 -5.24 2.72
CA ARG A 107 -7.54 -6.34 2.10
C ARG A 107 -8.45 -7.38 1.47
N ALA A 108 -9.58 -7.67 2.11
CA ALA A 108 -10.55 -8.61 1.60
C ALA A 108 -11.21 -8.12 0.29
N ALA A 109 -11.35 -6.80 0.13
CA ALA A 109 -11.92 -6.20 -1.08
C ALA A 109 -10.89 -6.01 -2.19
N ALA A 110 -9.60 -6.08 -1.88
CA ALA A 110 -8.53 -5.87 -2.83
C ALA A 110 -8.27 -7.10 -3.68
N LEU A 111 -7.60 -6.89 -4.83
CA LEU A 111 -7.15 -8.00 -5.67
C LEU A 111 -6.12 -8.84 -4.92
N PRO A 112 -6.04 -10.14 -5.24
CA PRO A 112 -4.98 -10.99 -4.71
C PRO A 112 -3.58 -10.46 -5.09
N PRO A 113 -2.53 -10.83 -4.33
CA PRO A 113 -1.17 -10.35 -4.63
C PRO A 113 -0.71 -10.62 -6.06
N ASP A 114 -0.96 -11.81 -6.59
CA ASP A 114 -0.54 -12.15 -7.96
C ASP A 114 -1.23 -11.28 -9.01
N ALA A 115 -2.53 -11.10 -8.90
CA ALA A 115 -3.29 -10.25 -9.81
C ALA A 115 -2.86 -8.79 -9.68
N SER A 116 -2.55 -8.34 -8.48
CA SER A 116 -2.09 -6.98 -8.23
C SER A 116 -0.73 -6.72 -8.89
N LEU A 117 0.20 -7.66 -8.76
CA LEU A 117 1.52 -7.54 -9.39
C LEU A 117 1.39 -7.52 -10.90
N THR A 118 0.55 -8.37 -11.47
CA THR A 118 0.27 -8.38 -12.91
C THR A 118 -0.28 -7.02 -13.36
N MET A 119 -1.19 -6.44 -12.61
CA MET A 119 -1.76 -5.13 -12.93
C MET A 119 -0.69 -4.03 -12.93
N ILE A 120 0.24 -4.04 -11.97
CA ILE A 120 1.33 -3.07 -11.92
C ILE A 120 2.27 -3.26 -13.12
N GLU A 121 2.64 -4.48 -13.43
CA GLU A 121 3.51 -4.79 -14.58
C GLU A 121 2.86 -4.34 -15.88
N GLN A 122 1.57 -4.60 -16.05
CA GLN A 122 0.84 -4.17 -17.23
C GLN A 122 0.75 -2.65 -17.32
N ALA A 123 0.51 -1.98 -16.21
CA ALA A 123 0.47 -0.53 -16.18
C ALA A 123 1.84 0.07 -16.55
N ALA A 124 2.93 -0.49 -16.05
CA ALA A 124 4.28 -0.05 -16.40
C ALA A 124 4.54 -0.21 -17.90
N GLU A 125 4.13 -1.34 -18.47
CA GLU A 125 4.26 -1.60 -19.91
C GLU A 125 3.45 -0.60 -20.72
N ASP A 126 2.22 -0.31 -20.30
CA ASP A 126 1.35 0.66 -20.97
C ASP A 126 1.99 2.05 -20.95
N TYR A 127 2.61 2.46 -19.86
CA TYR A 127 3.33 3.74 -19.80
C TYR A 127 4.53 3.75 -20.73
N ARG A 128 5.31 2.69 -20.80
CA ARG A 128 6.45 2.60 -21.72
C ARG A 128 6.00 2.71 -23.18
N ASN A 129 4.84 2.18 -23.49
CA ASN A 129 4.30 2.17 -24.87
C ASN A 129 3.36 3.35 -25.17
N GLY A 130 3.21 4.29 -24.24
CA GLY A 130 2.33 5.43 -24.41
C GLY A 130 0.84 5.09 -24.44
N LYS A 131 0.43 3.95 -23.88
CA LYS A 131 -0.96 3.46 -23.90
C LYS A 131 -1.71 3.70 -22.59
N HIS A 132 -1.17 4.53 -21.72
CA HIS A 132 -1.80 4.81 -20.44
C HIS A 132 -3.10 5.59 -20.61
N ARG A 133 -4.02 5.40 -19.67
CA ARG A 133 -5.25 6.20 -19.64
C ARG A 133 -4.93 7.61 -19.19
N ALA A 134 -5.46 8.53 -19.91
CA ALA A 134 -5.36 9.95 -19.55
C ALA A 134 -6.19 10.26 -18.31
#